data_54dddf06dd5d08f61609606aa9c705ca
#
_entry.id   54dddf06dd5d08f61609606aa9c705ca
#
_cell.length_a   1.000
_cell.length_b   1.000
_cell.length_c   1.000
_cell.angle_alpha   90.00
_cell.angle_beta   90.00
_cell.angle_gamma   90.00
#
_symmetry.space_group_name_H-M   'P 1'
#
loop_
_entity.id
_entity.type
_entity.pdbx_description
1 polymer ?
#
loop_
_entity_poly.entity_id
_entity_poly.type
_entity_poly.pdbx_seq_one_letter_code
_entity_poly.pdbx_strand_id
1 'polypeptide(L)'
;MIEIKPYIEHAVLVGLITPSQPEERTKEYLDELAFLADTHGIVPVKRFTQRLDQPNTATYVGEGKLEEIRQYIIEREESRDEGRELVDVVIFDDELSPRQIRNLEKAINHRDRSGSGAKQPFGSVRVIDRTILILEIFLQRAQTSYAKTQVEMAHLQYMLPRLTRMWSHLDRQRGGGG
;
A
#
# COMPACT_ATOMS: atom_id res chain seq x y z
N MET A 1 -33.70 8.21 2.65
CA MET A 1 -32.51 7.49 3.18
C MET A 1 -31.40 7.60 2.13
N ILE A 2 -30.29 8.24 2.46
CA ILE A 2 -29.15 8.34 1.55
C ILE A 2 -28.38 7.02 1.70
N GLU A 3 -28.39 6.19 0.65
CA GLU A 3 -27.52 5.01 0.60
C GLU A 3 -26.07 5.49 0.46
N ILE A 4 -25.31 5.40 1.53
CA ILE A 4 -23.85 5.58 1.47
C ILE A 4 -23.27 4.28 0.90
N LYS A 5 -22.94 4.29 -0.39
CA LYS A 5 -22.18 3.18 -0.98
C LYS A 5 -20.78 3.17 -0.35
N PRO A 6 -20.32 2.02 0.16
CA PRO A 6 -18.97 1.93 0.70
C PRO A 6 -17.96 2.27 -0.40
N TYR A 7 -16.94 3.05 -0.04
CA TYR A 7 -15.86 3.37 -0.95
C TYR A 7 -15.05 2.11 -1.29
N ILE A 8 -14.83 1.87 -2.58
CA ILE A 8 -14.04 0.73 -3.06
C ILE A 8 -12.61 1.20 -3.32
N GLU A 9 -11.66 0.63 -2.60
CA GLU A 9 -10.25 0.89 -2.80
C GLU A 9 -9.72 0.22 -4.08
N HIS A 10 -8.82 0.91 -4.78
CA HIS A 10 -8.14 0.42 -5.97
C HIS A 10 -6.65 0.26 -5.69
N ALA A 11 -6.08 -0.86 -6.14
CA ALA A 11 -4.73 -1.26 -5.79
C ALA A 11 -3.81 -1.41 -7.00
N VAL A 12 -2.56 -1.02 -6.79
CA VAL A 12 -1.41 -1.44 -7.59
C VAL A 12 -0.75 -2.61 -6.88
N LEU A 13 -0.46 -3.68 -7.61
CA LEU A 13 0.25 -4.85 -7.11
C LEU A 13 1.69 -4.85 -7.61
N VAL A 14 2.64 -5.16 -6.75
CA VAL A 14 4.06 -5.15 -7.07
C VAL A 14 4.72 -6.47 -6.67
N GLY A 15 5.44 -7.08 -7.60
CA GLY A 15 6.21 -8.30 -7.37
C GLY A 15 7.60 -8.24 -7.98
N LEU A 16 8.51 -9.05 -7.44
CA LEU A 16 9.88 -9.18 -7.95
C LEU A 16 10.09 -10.50 -8.67
N ILE A 17 10.93 -10.45 -9.69
CA ILE A 17 11.49 -11.61 -10.36
C ILE A 17 12.95 -11.69 -9.92
N THR A 18 13.33 -12.78 -9.26
CA THR A 18 14.68 -13.02 -8.75
C THR A 18 15.21 -14.36 -9.23
N PRO A 19 16.50 -14.66 -9.08
CA PRO A 19 17.03 -15.98 -9.43
C PRO A 19 16.32 -17.15 -8.75
N SER A 20 15.80 -16.94 -7.53
CA SER A 20 15.02 -17.94 -6.77
C SER A 20 13.51 -17.89 -7.05
N GLN A 21 13.04 -16.87 -7.76
CA GLN A 21 11.62 -16.66 -8.07
C GLN A 21 11.47 -16.25 -9.53
N PRO A 22 11.42 -17.22 -10.47
CA PRO A 22 11.30 -16.93 -11.90
C PRO A 22 9.98 -16.24 -12.23
N GLU A 23 9.93 -15.62 -13.41
CA GLU A 23 8.80 -14.82 -13.88
C GLU A 23 7.45 -15.53 -13.78
N GLU A 24 7.38 -16.81 -14.14
CA GLU A 24 6.16 -17.61 -14.05
C GLU A 24 5.67 -17.75 -12.62
N ARG A 25 6.59 -17.95 -11.68
CA ARG A 25 6.26 -18.04 -10.25
C ARG A 25 5.78 -16.70 -9.70
N THR A 26 6.41 -15.61 -10.10
CA THR A 26 5.99 -14.25 -9.74
C THR A 26 4.60 -13.96 -10.24
N LYS A 27 4.27 -14.37 -11.47
CA LYS A 27 2.93 -14.22 -12.04
C LYS A 27 1.89 -14.99 -11.22
N GLU A 28 2.18 -16.24 -10.88
CA GLU A 28 1.29 -17.05 -10.03
C GLU A 28 1.04 -16.39 -8.67
N TYR A 29 2.09 -15.87 -8.04
CA TYR A 29 1.97 -15.16 -6.76
C TYR A 29 1.18 -13.86 -6.87
N LEU A 30 1.32 -13.12 -7.96
CA LEU A 30 0.53 -11.91 -8.20
C LEU A 30 -0.93 -12.25 -8.52
N ASP A 31 -1.21 -13.35 -9.18
CA ASP A 31 -2.58 -13.85 -9.38
C ASP A 31 -3.22 -14.19 -8.02
N GLU A 32 -2.47 -14.84 -7.14
CA GLU A 32 -2.91 -15.15 -5.78
C GLU A 32 -3.12 -13.87 -4.95
N LEU A 33 -2.21 -12.91 -5.05
CA LEU A 33 -2.32 -11.62 -4.38
C LEU A 33 -3.54 -10.83 -4.87
N ALA A 34 -3.83 -10.87 -6.17
CA ALA A 34 -5.02 -10.26 -6.75
C ALA A 34 -6.30 -10.89 -6.20
N PHE A 35 -6.31 -12.21 -6.05
CA PHE A 35 -7.43 -12.94 -5.43
C PHE A 35 -7.62 -12.54 -3.96
N LEU A 36 -6.53 -12.41 -3.21
CA LEU A 36 -6.58 -11.94 -1.80
C LEU A 36 -7.10 -10.51 -1.71
N ALA A 37 -6.65 -9.61 -2.58
CA ALA A 37 -7.15 -8.24 -2.64
C ALA A 37 -8.66 -8.21 -2.92
N ASP A 38 -9.11 -8.95 -3.91
CA ASP A 38 -10.54 -9.09 -4.24
C ASP A 38 -11.34 -9.63 -3.05
N THR A 39 -10.82 -10.61 -2.35
CA THR A 39 -11.43 -11.16 -1.12
C THR A 39 -11.60 -10.09 -0.04
N HIS A 40 -10.68 -9.15 0.05
CA HIS A 40 -10.74 -7.99 0.96
C HIS A 40 -11.75 -6.93 0.49
N GLY A 41 -12.12 -6.95 -0.77
CA GLY A 41 -12.94 -5.91 -1.40
C GLY A 41 -12.11 -4.80 -2.06
N ILE A 42 -10.83 -5.06 -2.32
CA ILE A 42 -9.93 -4.15 -3.03
C ILE A 42 -9.83 -4.58 -4.49
N VAL A 43 -9.96 -3.65 -5.42
CA VAL A 43 -9.89 -3.91 -6.86
C VAL A 43 -8.49 -3.67 -7.40
N PRO A 44 -7.76 -4.70 -7.85
CA PRO A 44 -6.47 -4.52 -8.51
C PRO A 44 -6.64 -3.86 -9.88
N VAL A 45 -5.89 -2.79 -10.16
CA VAL A 45 -5.97 -2.05 -11.43
C VAL A 45 -4.71 -2.10 -12.25
N LYS A 46 -3.57 -2.41 -11.64
CA LYS A 46 -2.27 -2.45 -12.31
C LYS A 46 -1.30 -3.35 -11.56
N ARG A 47 -0.43 -4.04 -12.31
CA ARG A 47 0.69 -4.82 -11.78
C ARG A 47 2.01 -4.25 -12.27
N PHE A 48 3.00 -4.19 -11.38
CA PHE A 48 4.39 -3.90 -11.72
C PHE A 48 5.27 -5.06 -11.29
N THR A 49 6.20 -5.42 -12.13
CA THR A 49 7.25 -6.40 -11.83
C THR A 49 8.62 -5.81 -12.14
N GLN A 50 9.63 -6.29 -11.45
CA GLN A 50 11.02 -5.91 -11.70
C GLN A 50 11.93 -7.13 -11.49
N ARG A 51 12.94 -7.24 -12.36
CA ARG A 51 14.02 -8.22 -12.17
C ARG A 51 15.11 -7.61 -11.31
N LEU A 52 15.38 -8.24 -10.19
CA LEU A 52 16.49 -7.91 -9.29
C LEU A 52 17.12 -9.20 -8.79
N ASP A 53 18.41 -9.16 -8.47
CA ASP A 53 19.06 -10.31 -7.82
C ASP A 53 18.51 -10.55 -6.42
N GLN A 54 18.18 -9.48 -5.73
CA GLN A 54 17.55 -9.51 -4.40
C GLN A 54 16.75 -8.20 -4.19
N PRO A 55 15.77 -8.21 -3.27
CA PRO A 55 15.03 -7.00 -2.94
C PRO A 55 15.94 -5.88 -2.44
N ASN A 56 15.64 -4.64 -2.83
CA ASN A 56 16.32 -3.47 -2.28
C ASN A 56 15.97 -3.34 -0.78
N THR A 57 16.99 -3.20 0.05
CA THR A 57 16.82 -3.15 1.51
C THR A 57 16.11 -1.89 2.01
N ALA A 58 16.14 -0.82 1.22
CA ALA A 58 15.51 0.46 1.57
C ALA A 58 14.10 0.61 0.98
N THR A 59 13.86 0.14 -0.25
CA THR A 59 12.66 0.43 -1.02
C THR A 59 12.06 -0.79 -1.73
N TYR A 60 12.55 -2.01 -1.46
CA TYR A 60 12.11 -3.26 -2.07
C TYR A 60 12.34 -3.33 -3.58
N VAL A 61 11.97 -2.30 -4.34
CA VAL A 61 12.21 -2.13 -5.78
C VAL A 61 13.29 -1.09 -6.01
N GLY A 62 13.88 -1.06 -7.21
CA GLY A 62 14.83 -0.02 -7.60
C GLY A 62 14.16 1.34 -7.80
N GLU A 63 14.98 2.40 -7.80
CA GLU A 63 14.50 3.78 -7.93
C GLU A 63 13.69 4.03 -9.22
N GLY A 64 14.13 3.45 -10.35
CA GLY A 64 13.44 3.58 -11.63
C GLY A 64 12.05 2.99 -11.60
N LYS A 65 11.90 1.80 -11.03
CA LYS A 65 10.60 1.16 -10.89
C LYS A 65 9.70 1.90 -9.91
N LEU A 66 10.26 2.39 -8.81
CA LEU A 66 9.52 3.19 -7.84
C LEU A 66 8.97 4.47 -8.48
N GLU A 67 9.76 5.11 -9.34
CA GLU A 67 9.32 6.30 -10.08
C GLU A 67 8.23 5.95 -11.11
N GLU A 68 8.31 4.80 -11.80
CA GLU A 68 7.24 4.34 -12.69
C GLU A 68 5.92 4.15 -11.93
N ILE A 69 5.97 3.56 -10.74
CA ILE A 69 4.78 3.37 -9.89
C ILE A 69 4.22 4.73 -9.46
N ARG A 70 5.08 5.64 -9.02
CA ARG A 70 4.68 6.99 -8.62
C ARG A 70 4.03 7.75 -9.76
N GLN A 71 4.62 7.72 -10.96
CA GLN A 71 4.07 8.38 -12.15
C GLN A 71 2.72 7.82 -12.56
N TYR A 72 2.56 6.51 -12.51
CA TYR A 72 1.26 5.87 -12.78
C TYR A 72 0.16 6.40 -11.84
N ILE A 73 0.49 6.53 -10.55
CA ILE A 73 -0.44 7.04 -9.55
C ILE A 73 -0.80 8.51 -9.81
N ILE A 74 0.20 9.33 -10.14
CA ILE A 74 0.02 10.76 -10.45
C ILE A 74 -0.87 10.92 -11.68
N GLU A 75 -0.64 10.16 -12.74
CA GLU A 75 -1.47 10.19 -13.95
C GLU A 75 -2.93 9.86 -13.66
N ARG A 76 -3.18 8.94 -12.74
CA ARG A 76 -4.54 8.63 -12.30
C ARG A 76 -5.18 9.78 -11.52
N GLU A 77 -4.41 10.46 -10.68
CA GLU A 77 -4.87 11.64 -9.95
C GLU A 77 -5.22 12.79 -10.90
N GLU A 78 -4.38 13.04 -11.90
CA GLU A 78 -4.59 14.08 -12.91
C GLU A 78 -5.76 13.78 -13.83
N SER A 79 -6.01 12.50 -14.12
CA SER A 79 -7.10 12.06 -14.98
C SER A 79 -8.42 11.81 -14.23
N ARG A 80 -8.53 12.25 -12.99
CA ARG A 80 -9.71 12.03 -12.14
C ARG A 80 -11.00 12.56 -12.77
N ASP A 81 -10.92 13.71 -13.42
CA ASP A 81 -12.08 14.36 -14.07
C ASP A 81 -12.55 13.59 -15.31
N GLU A 82 -11.73 12.68 -15.84
CA GLU A 82 -12.05 11.80 -16.96
C GLU A 82 -12.72 10.48 -16.50
N GLY A 83 -13.08 10.37 -15.21
CA GLY A 83 -13.73 9.19 -14.64
C GLY A 83 -12.78 8.05 -14.34
N ARG A 84 -11.47 8.29 -14.34
CA ARG A 84 -10.48 7.29 -13.92
C ARG A 84 -10.42 7.18 -12.40
N GLU A 85 -10.36 5.96 -11.93
CA GLU A 85 -10.31 5.67 -10.51
C GLU A 85 -8.92 5.95 -9.93
N LEU A 86 -8.90 6.54 -8.73
CA LEU A 86 -7.66 6.80 -7.99
C LEU A 86 -7.04 5.49 -7.49
N VAL A 87 -5.72 5.47 -7.37
CA VAL A 87 -5.02 4.40 -6.64
C VAL A 87 -5.00 4.76 -5.16
N ASP A 88 -5.52 3.86 -4.33
CA ASP A 88 -5.63 4.05 -2.89
C ASP A 88 -4.54 3.32 -2.11
N VAL A 89 -4.06 2.20 -2.67
CA VAL A 89 -3.11 1.32 -2.00
C VAL A 89 -2.16 0.68 -2.99
N VAL A 90 -0.90 0.53 -2.58
CA VAL A 90 0.10 -0.29 -3.28
C VAL A 90 0.40 -1.50 -2.41
N ILE A 91 0.21 -2.68 -2.96
CA ILE A 91 0.39 -3.96 -2.27
C ILE A 91 1.62 -4.66 -2.83
N PHE A 92 2.59 -4.89 -1.98
CA PHE A 92 3.82 -5.60 -2.33
C PHE A 92 3.68 -7.09 -1.99
N ASP A 93 4.04 -7.93 -2.95
CA ASP A 93 3.92 -9.39 -2.82
C ASP A 93 5.11 -10.00 -2.09
N ASP A 94 5.31 -9.56 -0.88
CA ASP A 94 6.34 -10.05 0.03
C ASP A 94 6.07 -9.52 1.44
N GLU A 95 6.95 -9.78 2.37
CA GLU A 95 6.96 -9.16 3.68
C GLU A 95 7.94 -7.98 3.68
N LEU A 96 7.44 -6.79 3.93
CA LEU A 96 8.24 -5.57 3.96
C LEU A 96 8.73 -5.25 5.37
N SER A 97 9.97 -4.79 5.48
CA SER A 97 10.46 -4.24 6.74
C SER A 97 9.77 -2.91 7.06
N PRO A 98 9.75 -2.49 8.33
CA PRO A 98 9.24 -1.16 8.70
C PRO A 98 9.94 -0.02 7.95
N ARG A 99 11.25 -0.15 7.73
CA ARG A 99 12.04 0.83 6.96
C ARG A 99 11.58 0.91 5.51
N GLN A 100 11.37 -0.23 4.86
CA GLN A 100 10.88 -0.29 3.48
C GLN A 100 9.52 0.37 3.36
N ILE A 101 8.58 0.07 4.24
CA ILE A 101 7.23 0.67 4.22
C ILE A 101 7.31 2.19 4.38
N ARG A 102 8.09 2.69 5.33
CA ARG A 102 8.27 4.14 5.53
C ARG A 102 8.84 4.84 4.31
N ASN A 103 9.89 4.27 3.72
CA ASN A 103 10.55 4.84 2.55
C ASN A 103 9.63 4.82 1.33
N LEU A 104 8.91 3.70 1.10
CA LEU A 104 7.96 3.56 0.00
C LEU A 104 6.79 4.51 0.13
N GLU A 105 6.20 4.61 1.30
CA GLU A 105 5.08 5.52 1.56
C GLU A 105 5.48 6.98 1.33
N LYS A 106 6.64 7.37 1.80
CA LYS A 106 7.18 8.71 1.59
C LYS A 106 7.44 9.00 0.11
N ALA A 107 8.07 8.07 -0.60
CA ALA A 107 8.39 8.25 -2.01
C ALA A 107 7.13 8.27 -2.90
N ILE A 108 6.21 7.35 -2.70
CA ILE A 108 4.98 7.24 -3.49
C ILE A 108 4.08 8.46 -3.29
N ASN A 109 4.04 9.02 -2.09
CA ASN A 109 3.22 10.19 -1.76
C ASN A 109 3.93 11.53 -1.98
N HIS A 110 5.18 11.51 -2.44
CA HIS A 110 5.89 12.75 -2.77
C HIS A 110 5.25 13.42 -3.98
N ARG A 111 4.98 14.74 -3.86
CA ARG A 111 4.48 15.58 -4.94
C ARG A 111 5.31 16.85 -5.00
N ASP A 112 5.76 17.21 -6.20
CA ASP A 112 6.49 18.44 -6.42
C ASP A 112 5.55 19.63 -6.23
N ARG A 113 5.92 20.54 -5.33
CA ARG A 113 5.13 21.74 -5.03
C ARG A 113 5.27 22.84 -6.08
N SER A 114 5.97 22.60 -7.17
CA SER A 114 6.24 23.56 -8.23
C SER A 114 5.10 23.64 -9.24
N GLY A 115 3.96 24.14 -8.81
CA GLY A 115 2.83 24.38 -9.72
C GLY A 115 1.65 24.95 -8.94
N SER A 116 1.31 26.17 -9.28
CA SER A 116 0.18 26.92 -8.75
C SER A 116 -1.07 26.08 -8.53
N GLY A 117 -1.51 25.97 -7.30
CA GLY A 117 -2.89 25.63 -6.97
C GLY A 117 -3.26 24.14 -6.98
N ALA A 118 -2.31 23.23 -7.01
CA ALA A 118 -2.63 21.82 -6.84
C ALA A 118 -3.20 21.59 -5.44
N LYS A 119 -4.52 21.38 -5.38
CA LYS A 119 -5.18 20.88 -4.20
C LYS A 119 -4.41 19.63 -3.74
N GLN A 120 -4.08 19.56 -2.46
CA GLN A 120 -3.54 18.34 -1.86
C GLN A 120 -4.39 17.16 -2.33
N PRO A 121 -3.79 16.07 -2.85
CA PRO A 121 -4.58 14.94 -3.25
C PRO A 121 -5.41 14.44 -2.08
N PHE A 122 -6.65 14.09 -2.34
CA PHE A 122 -7.56 13.53 -1.34
C PHE A 122 -6.98 12.21 -0.82
N GLY A 123 -6.40 12.27 0.36
CA GLY A 123 -5.78 11.11 0.98
C GLY A 123 -4.43 10.78 0.37
N SER A 124 -3.67 10.01 1.09
CA SER A 124 -2.41 9.49 0.66
C SER A 124 -2.57 8.01 0.35
N VAL A 125 -1.77 7.53 -0.59
CA VAL A 125 -1.72 6.13 -0.96
C VAL A 125 -1.11 5.33 0.18
N ARG A 126 -1.81 4.29 0.64
CA ARG A 126 -1.30 3.32 1.62
C ARG A 126 -0.28 2.41 0.96
N VAL A 127 0.74 2.03 1.72
CA VAL A 127 1.66 0.96 1.33
C VAL A 127 1.48 -0.19 2.31
N ILE A 128 1.10 -1.33 1.80
CA ILE A 128 0.94 -2.56 2.57
C ILE A 128 1.66 -3.71 1.89
N ASP A 129 1.86 -4.78 2.62
CA ASP A 129 2.41 -6.02 2.12
C ASP A 129 1.39 -7.16 2.20
N ARG A 130 1.79 -8.35 1.74
CA ARG A 130 0.95 -9.54 1.76
C ARG A 130 0.47 -9.87 3.18
N THR A 131 1.33 -9.76 4.18
CA THR A 131 0.99 -10.08 5.58
C THR A 131 -0.07 -9.13 6.12
N ILE A 132 0.06 -7.84 5.89
CA ILE A 132 -0.95 -6.83 6.29
C ILE A 132 -2.28 -7.15 5.63
N LEU A 133 -2.28 -7.44 4.33
CA LEU A 133 -3.51 -7.78 3.60
C LEU A 133 -4.22 -8.99 4.20
N ILE A 134 -3.47 -10.05 4.48
CA ILE A 134 -4.03 -11.28 5.09
C ILE A 134 -4.58 -10.98 6.48
N LEU A 135 -3.89 -10.22 7.29
CA LEU A 135 -4.35 -9.82 8.62
C LEU A 135 -5.63 -8.99 8.56
N GLU A 136 -5.74 -8.06 7.60
CA GLU A 136 -6.95 -7.28 7.39
C GLU A 136 -8.14 -8.17 6.95
N ILE A 137 -7.90 -9.18 6.11
CA ILE A 137 -8.94 -10.16 5.74
C ILE A 137 -9.42 -10.94 6.96
N PHE A 138 -8.52 -11.39 7.82
CA PHE A 138 -8.88 -12.07 9.05
C PHE A 138 -9.67 -11.19 10.01
N LEU A 139 -9.31 -9.91 10.13
CA LEU A 139 -10.07 -8.93 10.92
C LEU A 139 -11.51 -8.80 10.45
N GLN A 140 -11.73 -8.72 9.14
CA GLN A 140 -13.06 -8.63 8.56
C GLN A 140 -13.90 -9.89 8.81
N ARG A 141 -13.27 -11.06 8.89
CA ARG A 141 -13.94 -12.35 9.00
C ARG A 141 -14.04 -12.92 10.42
N ALA A 142 -13.35 -12.29 11.38
CA ALA A 142 -13.41 -12.72 12.77
C ALA A 142 -14.81 -12.46 13.35
N GLN A 143 -15.51 -13.53 13.76
CA GLN A 143 -16.90 -13.45 14.21
C GLN A 143 -17.05 -13.50 15.73
N THR A 144 -16.13 -14.16 16.45
CA THR A 144 -16.16 -14.23 17.91
C THR A 144 -15.34 -13.12 18.52
N SER A 145 -15.70 -12.69 19.75
CA SER A 145 -14.92 -11.70 20.49
C SER A 145 -13.48 -12.15 20.73
N TYR A 146 -13.29 -13.43 21.04
CA TYR A 146 -11.96 -14.01 21.22
C TYR A 146 -11.15 -13.98 19.92
N ALA A 147 -11.72 -14.45 18.81
CA ALA A 147 -11.06 -14.42 17.51
C ALA A 147 -10.72 -13.01 17.07
N LYS A 148 -11.64 -12.05 17.23
CA LYS A 148 -11.39 -10.62 16.95
C LYS A 148 -10.21 -10.11 17.76
N THR A 149 -10.17 -10.36 19.05
CA THR A 149 -9.08 -9.92 19.93
C THR A 149 -7.73 -10.51 19.48
N GLN A 150 -7.68 -11.80 19.14
CA GLN A 150 -6.45 -12.44 18.69
C GLN A 150 -5.95 -11.86 17.37
N VAL A 151 -6.83 -11.65 16.40
CA VAL A 151 -6.47 -11.08 15.10
C VAL A 151 -6.06 -9.62 15.24
N GLU A 152 -6.78 -8.84 16.06
CA GLU A 152 -6.42 -7.44 16.36
C GLU A 152 -5.05 -7.33 17.02
N MET A 153 -4.73 -8.21 17.96
CA MET A 153 -3.40 -8.25 18.59
C MET A 153 -2.31 -8.57 17.58
N ALA A 154 -2.51 -9.58 16.73
CA ALA A 154 -1.55 -9.95 15.69
C ALA A 154 -1.34 -8.79 14.69
N HIS A 155 -2.42 -8.17 14.26
CA HIS A 155 -2.38 -7.00 13.37
C HIS A 155 -1.64 -5.84 14.01
N LEU A 156 -1.94 -5.50 15.25
CA LEU A 156 -1.26 -4.43 16.00
C LEU A 156 0.23 -4.73 16.18
N GLN A 157 0.59 -5.95 16.55
CA GLN A 157 1.99 -6.34 16.72
C GLN A 157 2.80 -6.19 15.43
N TYR A 158 2.20 -6.52 14.30
CA TYR A 158 2.83 -6.34 13.00
C TYR A 158 2.88 -4.88 12.56
N MET A 159 1.80 -4.14 12.79
CA MET A 159 1.66 -2.75 12.34
C MET A 159 2.42 -1.74 13.19
N LEU A 160 2.54 -1.93 14.51
CA LEU A 160 3.14 -0.94 15.41
C LEU A 160 4.50 -0.42 14.93
N PRO A 161 5.47 -1.25 14.57
CA PRO A 161 6.76 -0.76 14.07
C PRO A 161 6.67 -0.11 12.68
N ARG A 162 5.54 -0.28 11.96
CA ARG A 162 5.30 0.21 10.59
C ARG A 162 4.49 1.49 10.53
N LEU A 163 3.87 1.92 11.64
CA LEU A 163 3.05 3.12 11.70
C LEU A 163 3.93 4.38 11.68
N THR A 164 4.02 5.01 10.52
CA THR A 164 4.84 6.21 10.31
C THR A 164 4.10 7.49 10.63
N ARG A 165 2.82 7.56 10.31
CA ARG A 165 2.01 8.78 10.46
C ARG A 165 1.61 9.09 11.88
N MET A 166 1.28 8.07 12.67
CA MET A 166 0.94 8.27 14.08
C MET A 166 2.12 8.82 14.87
N TRP A 167 3.34 8.36 14.59
CA TRP A 167 4.54 8.86 15.25
C TRP A 167 4.83 10.33 14.89
N SER A 168 4.73 10.68 13.61
CA SER A 168 4.93 12.07 13.19
C SER A 168 3.86 13.03 13.75
N HIS A 169 2.65 12.52 13.98
CA HIS A 169 1.57 13.28 14.62
C HIS A 169 1.79 13.45 16.12
N LEU A 170 2.23 12.40 16.80
CA LEU A 170 2.55 12.43 18.24
C LEU A 170 3.79 13.29 18.52
N ASP A 171 4.81 13.26 17.67
CA ASP A 171 5.99 14.12 17.79
C ASP A 171 5.64 15.59 17.63
N ARG A 172 4.71 15.95 16.75
CA ARG A 172 4.22 17.32 16.62
C ARG A 172 3.42 17.79 17.83
N GLN A 173 2.68 16.91 18.47
CA GLN A 173 1.95 17.24 19.70
C GLN A 173 2.87 17.41 20.91
N ARG A 174 4.00 16.70 20.95
CA ARG A 174 5.03 16.86 22.00
C ARG A 174 5.88 18.12 21.83
N GLY A 175 6.06 18.62 20.62
CA GLY A 175 6.84 19.83 20.32
C GLY A 175 6.07 21.15 20.54
N GLY A 176 4.80 21.11 20.91
CA GLY A 176 3.96 22.28 21.12
C GLY A 176 3.85 22.78 22.55
N GLY A 177 4.70 22.31 23.45
CA GLY A 177 4.72 22.71 24.87
C GLY A 177 6.07 23.28 25.27
N GLY A 178 6.34 24.51 24.88
CA GLY A 178 7.47 25.29 25.31
C GLY A 178 7.13 26.76 25.19
#